data_f364875d7f27fb51bbe341029e77f519
#
_entry.id   f364875d7f27fb51bbe341029e77f519
#
_cell.length_a   1.000
_cell.length_b   1.000
_cell.length_c   1.000
_cell.angle_alpha   90.00
_cell.angle_beta   90.00
_cell.angle_gamma   90.00
#
_symmetry.space_group_name_H-M   'P 1'
#
loop_
_entity.id
_entity.type
_entity.pdbx_description
1 polymer ?
#
loop_
_entity_poly.entity_id
_entity_poly.type
_entity_poly.pdbx_seq_one_letter_code
_entity_poly.pdbx_strand_id
1 'polypeptide(L)'
;IVIFTLEIMVYIQINSFIHAQNLELPVDSIIITEHSTKIKEAEINYLAQTGTQPVWDKNGEVIASLFYTYYKRVNSKKKEDPKRPLIISFNGGPGSASVWMHVAYTGPKILNVDSEGYPVQPYGVKNNPYSIIDVADIVFVNPVNTGYSRMIKNSKGEMPNREIFFGINEDIKYLAEWINTFISRNNRWESPKYIIGESYGGTRVMGLSLELQNNQWIYLNGVIMVSPADYKVYRTGGPVGSALNMPYFTATAWYHKMLKNELQDRDLLEILPESEKFT
;
A
#
# COMPACT_ATOMS: atom_id res chain seq x y z
N ILE A 1 -33.27 35.22 19.61
CA ILE A 1 -33.37 33.72 19.70
C ILE A 1 -32.62 33.06 18.55
N VAL A 2 -32.76 33.56 17.30
CA VAL A 2 -32.10 32.96 16.12
C VAL A 2 -30.57 33.13 16.12
N ILE A 3 -30.05 34.23 16.65
CA ILE A 3 -28.60 34.48 16.74
C ILE A 3 -27.94 33.53 17.77
N PHE A 4 -28.60 33.30 18.89
CA PHE A 4 -28.09 32.40 19.94
C PHE A 4 -28.03 30.92 19.50
N THR A 5 -28.97 30.49 18.66
CA THR A 5 -28.96 29.12 18.11
C THR A 5 -27.87 28.92 17.06
N LEU A 6 -27.53 29.96 16.29
CA LEU A 6 -26.47 29.89 15.28
C LEU A 6 -25.07 29.81 15.94
N GLU A 7 -24.84 30.59 16.99
CA GLU A 7 -23.57 30.55 17.76
C GLU A 7 -23.38 29.20 18.47
N ILE A 8 -24.43 28.60 19.03
CA ILE A 8 -24.34 27.28 19.64
C ILE A 8 -24.07 26.19 18.60
N MET A 9 -24.67 26.23 17.40
CA MET A 9 -24.36 25.30 16.32
C MET A 9 -22.93 25.40 15.81
N VAL A 10 -22.42 26.63 15.65
CA VAL A 10 -21.02 26.86 15.24
C VAL A 10 -20.05 26.38 16.32
N TYR A 11 -20.36 26.61 17.61
CA TYR A 11 -19.54 26.16 18.73
C TYR A 11 -19.50 24.64 18.87
N ILE A 12 -20.62 23.95 18.62
CA ILE A 12 -20.71 22.48 18.61
C ILE A 12 -19.92 21.89 17.42
N GLN A 13 -20.00 22.51 16.24
CA GLN A 13 -19.22 22.09 15.07
C GLN A 13 -17.73 22.28 15.25
N ILE A 14 -17.30 23.43 15.79
CA ILE A 14 -15.88 23.71 16.05
C ILE A 14 -15.32 22.74 17.08
N ASN A 15 -16.03 22.45 18.16
CA ASN A 15 -15.58 21.48 19.18
C ASN A 15 -15.54 20.04 18.64
N SER A 16 -16.46 19.66 17.76
CA SER A 16 -16.43 18.34 17.09
C SER A 16 -15.21 18.22 16.14
N PHE A 17 -14.85 19.29 15.42
CA PHE A 17 -13.66 19.33 14.57
C PHE A 17 -12.35 19.28 15.39
N ILE A 18 -12.30 19.99 16.52
CA ILE A 18 -11.12 19.99 17.40
C ILE A 18 -10.93 18.61 18.06
N HIS A 19 -12.00 17.92 18.44
CA HIS A 19 -11.94 16.55 18.98
C HIS A 19 -11.47 15.54 17.95
N ALA A 20 -11.88 15.67 16.69
CA ALA A 20 -11.44 14.77 15.61
C ALA A 20 -9.94 14.91 15.28
N GLN A 21 -9.34 16.09 15.51
CA GLN A 21 -7.92 16.34 15.26
C GLN A 21 -6.99 15.80 16.36
N ASN A 22 -7.50 15.48 17.53
CA ASN A 22 -6.74 14.98 18.70
C ASN A 22 -6.94 13.50 18.96
N LEU A 23 -7.52 12.73 18.05
CA LEU A 23 -7.62 11.27 18.16
C LEU A 23 -6.22 10.65 17.91
N GLU A 24 -5.43 10.54 18.96
CA GLU A 24 -4.20 9.76 18.93
C GLU A 24 -4.54 8.28 19.05
N LEU A 25 -4.12 7.48 18.04
CA LEU A 25 -4.22 6.04 18.14
C LEU A 25 -3.25 5.52 19.19
N PRO A 26 -3.61 4.49 19.95
CA PRO A 26 -2.67 3.80 20.84
C PRO A 26 -1.42 3.37 20.07
N VAL A 27 -0.27 3.41 20.71
CA VAL A 27 1.03 3.08 20.10
C VAL A 27 1.12 1.61 19.68
N ASP A 28 0.48 0.73 20.46
CA ASP A 28 0.44 -0.71 20.23
C ASP A 28 -0.98 -1.20 20.54
N SER A 29 -1.77 -1.44 19.50
CA SER A 29 -3.16 -1.88 19.66
C SER A 29 -3.62 -2.70 18.48
N ILE A 30 -4.56 -3.59 18.72
CA ILE A 30 -5.12 -4.47 17.71
C ILE A 30 -6.64 -4.55 17.90
N ILE A 31 -7.37 -4.40 16.81
CA ILE A 31 -8.81 -4.69 16.72
C ILE A 31 -8.97 -5.78 15.64
N ILE A 32 -9.72 -6.83 15.97
CA ILE A 32 -9.98 -7.94 15.05
C ILE A 32 -11.50 -8.00 14.79
N THR A 33 -11.87 -8.08 13.52
CA THR A 33 -13.26 -8.25 13.08
C THR A 33 -13.37 -9.42 12.11
N GLU A 34 -14.54 -10.09 12.12
CA GLU A 34 -14.82 -11.23 11.24
C GLU A 34 -15.60 -10.78 10.02
N HIS A 35 -15.23 -11.30 8.87
CA HIS A 35 -15.85 -10.96 7.59
C HIS A 35 -15.94 -12.16 6.66
N SER A 36 -16.78 -12.03 5.63
CA SER A 36 -16.78 -12.91 4.47
C SER A 36 -16.79 -12.13 3.17
N THR A 37 -16.31 -12.75 2.10
CA THR A 37 -16.38 -12.24 0.74
C THR A 37 -16.55 -13.41 -0.23
N LYS A 38 -17.02 -13.12 -1.45
CA LYS A 38 -17.14 -14.13 -2.51
C LYS A 38 -16.11 -13.87 -3.59
N ILE A 39 -15.26 -14.86 -3.87
CA ILE A 39 -14.22 -14.80 -4.91
C ILE A 39 -14.37 -16.06 -5.78
N LYS A 40 -14.52 -15.90 -7.10
CA LYS A 40 -14.62 -17.03 -8.05
C LYS A 40 -15.66 -18.08 -7.59
N GLU A 41 -16.85 -17.64 -7.19
CA GLU A 41 -17.95 -18.45 -6.66
C GLU A 41 -17.71 -19.11 -5.29
N ALA A 42 -16.51 -19.04 -4.71
CA ALA A 42 -16.21 -19.54 -3.38
C ALA A 42 -16.43 -18.48 -2.30
N GLU A 43 -17.09 -18.86 -1.21
CA GLU A 43 -17.16 -18.02 -0.02
C GLU A 43 -15.86 -18.12 0.77
N ILE A 44 -15.26 -16.99 1.06
CA ILE A 44 -14.01 -16.86 1.80
C ILE A 44 -14.28 -16.15 3.11
N ASN A 45 -14.13 -16.86 4.22
CA ASN A 45 -14.17 -16.28 5.56
C ASN A 45 -12.79 -15.78 5.95
N TYR A 46 -12.70 -14.57 6.52
CA TYR A 46 -11.45 -13.96 6.92
C TYR A 46 -11.59 -13.08 8.15
N LEU A 47 -10.46 -12.91 8.85
CA LEU A 47 -10.30 -11.91 9.89
C LEU A 47 -9.64 -10.67 9.31
N ALA A 48 -10.14 -9.50 9.68
CA ALA A 48 -9.47 -8.23 9.47
C ALA A 48 -8.88 -7.77 10.81
N GLN A 49 -7.56 -7.79 10.91
CA GLN A 49 -6.80 -7.29 12.05
C GLN A 49 -6.27 -5.91 11.69
N THR A 50 -6.79 -4.89 12.32
CA THR A 50 -6.35 -3.49 12.13
C THR A 50 -5.75 -2.98 13.42
N GLY A 51 -4.63 -2.30 13.33
CA GLY A 51 -3.97 -1.80 14.53
C GLY A 51 -2.68 -1.05 14.25
N THR A 52 -1.94 -0.89 15.33
CA THR A 52 -0.65 -0.21 15.36
C THR A 52 0.40 -1.14 15.94
N GLN A 53 1.62 -1.07 15.44
CA GLN A 53 2.76 -1.80 15.96
C GLN A 53 3.94 -0.85 16.09
N PRO A 54 4.61 -0.81 17.26
CA PRO A 54 5.76 0.05 17.49
C PRO A 54 6.97 -0.29 16.63
N VAL A 55 7.81 0.71 16.43
CA VAL A 55 9.23 0.59 16.03
C VAL A 55 10.06 1.09 17.22
N TRP A 56 11.10 0.34 17.58
CA TRP A 56 11.98 0.67 18.69
C TRP A 56 13.35 1.12 18.17
N ASP A 57 14.01 1.95 18.94
CA ASP A 57 15.43 2.23 18.74
C ASP A 57 16.30 1.14 19.37
N LYS A 58 17.63 1.28 19.23
CA LYS A 58 18.63 0.37 19.78
C LYS A 58 18.64 0.31 21.33
N ASN A 59 18.00 1.27 22.01
CA ASN A 59 17.88 1.31 23.46
C ASN A 59 16.56 0.69 23.95
N GLY A 60 15.69 0.27 23.03
CA GLY A 60 14.37 -0.27 23.32
C GLY A 60 13.31 0.81 23.56
N GLU A 61 13.59 2.09 23.26
CA GLU A 61 12.58 3.14 23.30
C GLU A 61 11.73 3.12 22.02
N VAL A 62 10.43 3.35 22.18
CA VAL A 62 9.52 3.47 21.03
C VAL A 62 9.75 4.79 20.31
N ILE A 63 10.05 4.73 19.02
CA ILE A 63 10.34 5.90 18.19
C ILE A 63 9.29 6.16 17.11
N ALA A 64 8.49 5.16 16.78
CA ALA A 64 7.36 5.30 15.86
C ALA A 64 6.29 4.24 16.16
N SER A 65 5.09 4.48 15.65
CA SER A 65 3.99 3.53 15.67
C SER A 65 3.42 3.43 14.26
N LEU A 66 3.47 2.25 13.66
CA LEU A 66 3.02 2.02 12.30
C LEU A 66 1.63 1.39 12.31
N PHE A 67 0.71 2.06 11.62
CA PHE A 67 -0.63 1.54 11.37
C PHE A 67 -0.59 0.50 10.25
N TYR A 68 -1.35 -0.58 10.41
CA TYR A 68 -1.50 -1.63 9.41
C TYR A 68 -2.91 -2.20 9.40
N THR A 69 -3.25 -2.84 8.27
CA THR A 69 -4.43 -3.69 8.15
C THR A 69 -3.99 -5.05 7.60
N TYR A 70 -4.28 -6.10 8.33
CA TYR A 70 -3.90 -7.47 8.01
C TYR A 70 -5.14 -8.34 7.83
N TYR A 71 -5.25 -8.96 6.67
CA TYR A 71 -6.31 -9.90 6.33
C TYR A 71 -5.80 -11.32 6.36
N LYS A 72 -6.48 -12.16 7.14
CA LYS A 72 -6.16 -13.57 7.35
C LYS A 72 -7.35 -14.43 6.98
N ARG A 73 -7.18 -15.33 6.01
CA ARG A 73 -8.22 -16.32 5.72
C ARG A 73 -8.36 -17.30 6.87
N VAL A 74 -9.60 -17.65 7.20
CA VAL A 74 -9.90 -18.68 8.20
C VAL A 74 -10.74 -19.80 7.57
N ASN A 75 -10.63 -20.99 8.13
CA ASN A 75 -11.48 -22.12 7.75
C ASN A 75 -12.89 -21.99 8.38
N SER A 76 -13.77 -22.96 8.07
CA SER A 76 -15.13 -23.01 8.61
C SER A 76 -15.21 -23.09 10.15
N LYS A 77 -14.13 -23.49 10.81
CA LYS A 77 -13.98 -23.52 12.28
C LYS A 77 -13.32 -22.25 12.83
N LYS A 78 -13.18 -21.20 12.01
CA LYS A 78 -12.51 -19.94 12.32
C LYS A 78 -11.04 -20.08 12.72
N LYS A 79 -10.36 -21.16 12.27
CA LYS A 79 -8.93 -21.38 12.52
C LYS A 79 -8.11 -20.81 11.37
N GLU A 80 -7.05 -20.10 11.74
CA GLU A 80 -6.00 -19.62 10.86
C GLU A 80 -5.09 -20.77 10.43
N ASP A 81 -4.49 -20.66 9.26
CA ASP A 81 -3.41 -21.55 8.81
C ASP A 81 -2.10 -20.74 8.77
N PRO A 82 -1.18 -20.97 9.73
CA PRO A 82 0.08 -20.22 9.79
C PRO A 82 1.04 -20.54 8.63
N LYS A 83 0.74 -21.57 7.83
CA LYS A 83 1.53 -21.96 6.65
C LYS A 83 1.04 -21.32 5.35
N ARG A 84 -0.09 -20.62 5.37
CA ARG A 84 -0.54 -19.86 4.19
C ARG A 84 0.52 -18.83 3.77
N PRO A 85 0.68 -18.55 2.46
CA PRO A 85 1.53 -17.46 2.03
C PRO A 85 1.16 -16.14 2.72
N LEU A 86 2.17 -15.37 3.10
CA LEU A 86 2.04 -14.02 3.66
C LEU A 86 2.59 -13.01 2.67
N ILE A 87 1.79 -12.00 2.32
CA ILE A 87 2.20 -10.89 1.48
C ILE A 87 2.26 -9.62 2.33
N ILE A 88 3.35 -8.88 2.24
CA ILE A 88 3.52 -7.56 2.88
C ILE A 88 3.49 -6.51 1.78
N SER A 89 2.54 -5.57 1.87
CA SER A 89 2.15 -4.67 0.80
C SER A 89 2.43 -3.20 1.13
N PHE A 90 3.00 -2.49 0.14
CA PHE A 90 3.33 -1.08 0.22
C PHE A 90 2.86 -0.32 -1.02
N ASN A 91 2.35 0.90 -0.81
CA ASN A 91 2.29 1.90 -1.87
C ASN A 91 3.61 2.67 -1.97
N GLY A 92 3.68 3.52 -2.96
CA GLY A 92 4.82 4.37 -3.27
C GLY A 92 4.76 5.76 -2.66
N GLY A 93 5.09 6.72 -3.46
CA GLY A 93 5.14 8.14 -3.13
C GLY A 93 6.57 8.69 -3.08
N PRO A 94 7.36 8.49 -2.02
CA PRO A 94 7.34 7.58 -0.87
C PRO A 94 6.36 7.89 0.27
N GLY A 95 5.70 9.02 0.25
CA GLY A 95 4.84 9.52 1.33
C GLY A 95 3.38 9.01 1.33
N SER A 96 3.03 8.01 0.55
CA SER A 96 1.68 7.44 0.53
C SER A 96 1.48 6.35 1.57
N ALA A 97 0.31 6.38 2.23
CA ALA A 97 -0.21 5.21 2.92
C ALA A 97 -0.52 4.08 1.91
N SER A 98 -0.56 2.83 2.37
CA SER A 98 -0.82 1.66 1.50
C SER A 98 -2.29 1.54 1.07
N VAL A 99 -2.98 2.66 0.86
CA VAL A 99 -4.42 2.73 0.61
C VAL A 99 -4.82 2.23 -0.77
N TRP A 100 -4.04 2.54 -1.81
CA TRP A 100 -4.34 2.10 -3.17
C TRP A 100 -4.18 0.59 -3.33
N MET A 101 -3.05 0.05 -2.88
CA MET A 101 -2.85 -1.40 -2.85
C MET A 101 -3.94 -2.10 -2.04
N HIS A 102 -4.43 -1.47 -0.95
CA HIS A 102 -5.46 -2.01 -0.08
C HIS A 102 -6.84 -2.00 -0.73
N VAL A 103 -7.38 -0.82 -1.06
CA VAL A 103 -8.80 -0.66 -1.46
C VAL A 103 -9.01 -0.36 -2.94
N ALA A 104 -7.94 -0.34 -3.75
CA ALA A 104 -8.09 -0.22 -5.19
C ALA A 104 -7.65 -1.49 -5.95
N TYR A 105 -6.78 -2.35 -5.36
CA TYR A 105 -6.23 -3.48 -6.11
C TYR A 105 -6.41 -4.84 -5.42
N THR A 106 -5.80 -5.08 -4.25
CA THR A 106 -5.55 -6.43 -3.75
C THR A 106 -6.35 -6.84 -2.51
N GLY A 107 -6.92 -5.89 -1.78
CA GLY A 107 -7.71 -6.15 -0.58
C GLY A 107 -9.04 -6.85 -0.87
N PRO A 108 -9.71 -7.38 0.16
CA PRO A 108 -11.02 -8.06 0.00
C PRO A 108 -12.16 -7.12 -0.35
N LYS A 109 -11.97 -5.83 -0.18
CA LYS A 109 -12.89 -4.77 -0.61
C LYS A 109 -12.19 -3.85 -1.60
N ILE A 110 -12.92 -3.34 -2.58
CA ILE A 110 -12.45 -2.42 -3.59
C ILE A 110 -13.37 -1.21 -3.68
N LEU A 111 -12.82 -0.04 -4.00
CA LEU A 111 -13.60 1.18 -4.23
C LEU A 111 -14.67 0.95 -5.29
N ASN A 112 -15.84 1.58 -5.09
CA ASN A 112 -16.90 1.55 -6.09
C ASN A 112 -16.63 2.64 -7.14
N VAL A 113 -15.92 2.25 -8.20
CA VAL A 113 -15.58 3.11 -9.33
C VAL A 113 -16.06 2.48 -10.64
N ASP A 114 -16.24 3.29 -11.69
CA ASP A 114 -16.50 2.84 -13.05
C ASP A 114 -15.21 2.37 -13.77
N SER A 115 -15.32 2.04 -15.05
CA SER A 115 -14.19 1.58 -15.87
C SER A 115 -13.10 2.65 -16.07
N GLU A 116 -13.45 3.92 -15.95
CA GLU A 116 -12.54 5.06 -16.09
C GLU A 116 -11.93 5.49 -14.73
N GLY A 117 -12.34 4.84 -13.63
CA GLY A 117 -11.85 5.13 -12.28
C GLY A 117 -12.60 6.24 -11.53
N TYR A 118 -13.73 6.72 -12.05
CA TYR A 118 -14.54 7.72 -11.37
C TYR A 118 -15.44 7.08 -10.31
N PRO A 119 -15.61 7.74 -9.15
CA PRO A 119 -16.50 7.27 -8.09
C PRO A 119 -17.94 7.15 -8.55
N VAL A 120 -18.57 6.01 -8.30
CA VAL A 120 -19.98 5.73 -8.64
C VAL A 120 -20.82 5.65 -7.36
N GLN A 121 -22.05 6.19 -7.42
CA GLN A 121 -22.98 6.07 -6.30
C GLN A 121 -23.59 4.66 -6.21
N PRO A 122 -23.85 4.15 -4.98
CA PRO A 122 -23.50 4.73 -3.70
C PRO A 122 -21.97 4.71 -3.49
N TYR A 123 -21.42 5.84 -3.04
CA TYR A 123 -19.98 5.94 -2.74
C TYR A 123 -19.61 4.95 -1.62
N GLY A 124 -18.43 4.35 -1.76
CA GLY A 124 -17.94 3.40 -0.76
C GLY A 124 -17.13 2.27 -1.38
N VAL A 125 -17.17 1.12 -0.73
CA VAL A 125 -16.45 -0.08 -1.15
C VAL A 125 -17.41 -1.22 -1.43
N LYS A 126 -17.05 -2.06 -2.41
CA LYS A 126 -17.74 -3.32 -2.75
C LYS A 126 -16.81 -4.50 -2.55
N ASN A 127 -17.33 -5.71 -2.61
CA ASN A 127 -16.49 -6.91 -2.61
C ASN A 127 -15.55 -6.91 -3.83
N ASN A 128 -14.29 -7.28 -3.60
CA ASN A 128 -13.30 -7.41 -4.66
C ASN A 128 -13.28 -8.86 -5.17
N PRO A 129 -13.80 -9.15 -6.38
CA PRO A 129 -13.79 -10.50 -6.93
C PRO A 129 -12.40 -11.00 -7.31
N TYR A 130 -11.41 -10.11 -7.34
CA TYR A 130 -10.01 -10.38 -7.69
C TYR A 130 -9.07 -10.26 -6.48
N SER A 131 -9.62 -10.24 -5.26
CA SER A 131 -8.79 -10.13 -4.07
C SER A 131 -7.82 -11.29 -3.93
N ILE A 132 -6.61 -10.96 -3.52
CA ILE A 132 -5.52 -11.92 -3.32
C ILE A 132 -5.74 -12.84 -2.11
N ILE A 133 -6.76 -12.56 -1.26
CA ILE A 133 -7.04 -13.34 -0.05
C ILE A 133 -7.47 -14.79 -0.35
N ASP A 134 -7.82 -15.11 -1.59
CA ASP A 134 -8.09 -16.49 -2.00
C ASP A 134 -6.83 -17.37 -1.94
N VAL A 135 -5.65 -16.80 -2.19
CA VAL A 135 -4.38 -17.53 -2.28
C VAL A 135 -3.39 -17.20 -1.15
N ALA A 136 -3.45 -16.01 -0.56
CA ALA A 136 -2.50 -15.54 0.45
C ALA A 136 -3.18 -14.68 1.51
N ASP A 137 -2.60 -14.63 2.70
CA ASP A 137 -2.90 -13.59 3.68
C ASP A 137 -2.08 -12.34 3.35
N ILE A 138 -2.63 -11.15 3.59
CA ILE A 138 -1.99 -9.92 3.16
C ILE A 138 -2.04 -8.83 4.24
N VAL A 139 -0.92 -8.15 4.48
CA VAL A 139 -0.82 -7.00 5.36
C VAL A 139 -0.46 -5.75 4.57
N PHE A 140 -1.23 -4.68 4.76
CA PHE A 140 -1.02 -3.34 4.22
C PHE A 140 -0.40 -2.47 5.29
N VAL A 141 0.84 -2.04 5.08
CA VAL A 141 1.61 -1.29 6.07
C VAL A 141 1.70 0.17 5.64
N ASN A 142 1.40 1.07 6.55
CA ASN A 142 1.61 2.49 6.34
C ASN A 142 3.00 2.86 6.89
N PRO A 143 3.96 3.28 6.06
CA PRO A 143 5.25 3.79 6.52
C PRO A 143 5.11 4.97 7.47
N VAL A 144 6.16 5.29 8.22
CA VAL A 144 6.17 6.40 9.18
C VAL A 144 5.67 7.71 8.55
N ASN A 145 4.80 8.41 9.29
CA ASN A 145 4.13 9.65 8.88
C ASN A 145 3.28 9.55 7.61
N THR A 146 2.84 8.36 7.26
CA THR A 146 1.79 8.14 6.24
C THR A 146 0.53 7.58 6.89
N GLY A 147 -0.64 7.89 6.34
CA GLY A 147 -1.91 7.45 6.91
C GLY A 147 -2.01 7.76 8.41
N TYR A 148 -2.18 6.73 9.22
CA TYR A 148 -2.27 6.84 10.68
C TYR A 148 -0.96 6.53 11.41
N SER A 149 0.12 6.23 10.68
CA SER A 149 1.45 6.00 11.27
C SER A 149 2.09 7.31 11.72
N ARG A 150 2.73 7.30 12.86
CA ARG A 150 3.33 8.50 13.47
C ARG A 150 4.68 8.21 14.11
N MET A 151 5.55 9.22 14.11
CA MET A 151 6.69 9.27 15.02
C MET A 151 6.18 9.48 16.44
N ILE A 152 6.83 8.85 17.42
CA ILE A 152 6.45 8.90 18.83
C ILE A 152 7.53 9.63 19.63
N LYS A 153 7.11 10.51 20.53
CA LYS A 153 8.00 11.19 21.46
C LYS A 153 8.57 10.18 22.47
N ASN A 154 9.84 10.33 22.78
CA ASN A 154 10.48 9.54 23.84
C ASN A 154 9.94 9.91 25.25
N SER A 155 10.43 9.24 26.28
CA SER A 155 10.06 9.46 27.67
C SER A 155 10.33 10.88 28.17
N LYS A 156 11.20 11.64 27.50
CA LYS A 156 11.51 13.04 27.79
C LYS A 156 10.64 14.05 27.02
N GLY A 157 9.72 13.56 26.16
CA GLY A 157 8.88 14.39 25.32
C GLY A 157 9.54 14.89 24.04
N GLU A 158 10.72 14.37 23.67
CA GLU A 158 11.48 14.75 22.49
C GLU A 158 11.09 13.86 21.30
N MET A 159 10.94 14.47 20.12
CA MET A 159 10.72 13.70 18.88
C MET A 159 12.03 13.05 18.43
N PRO A 160 11.99 11.82 17.89
CA PRO A 160 13.16 11.20 17.28
C PRO A 160 13.65 12.01 16.09
N ASN A 161 14.96 11.91 15.78
CA ASN A 161 15.50 12.54 14.59
C ASN A 161 14.82 11.98 13.34
N ARG A 162 14.33 12.86 12.47
CA ARG A 162 13.65 12.48 11.22
C ARG A 162 14.55 11.69 10.27
N GLU A 163 15.85 11.93 10.28
CA GLU A 163 16.83 11.26 9.42
C GLU A 163 16.87 9.74 9.59
N ILE A 164 16.42 9.22 10.73
CA ILE A 164 16.35 7.76 10.95
C ILE A 164 15.20 7.07 10.18
N PHE A 165 14.30 7.84 9.56
CA PHE A 165 13.15 7.32 8.82
C PHE A 165 13.12 7.76 7.35
N PHE A 166 13.64 8.95 7.04
CA PHE A 166 13.43 9.62 5.75
C PHE A 166 14.71 9.64 4.89
N GLY A 167 14.99 8.52 4.30
CA GLY A 167 16.01 8.22 3.33
C GLY A 167 15.72 6.84 2.75
N ILE A 168 16.27 6.48 1.61
CA ILE A 168 15.99 5.17 1.00
C ILE A 168 16.45 4.04 1.93
N ASN A 169 17.67 4.13 2.46
CA ASN A 169 18.24 3.10 3.33
C ASN A 169 17.55 3.06 4.69
N GLU A 170 17.21 4.21 5.24
CA GLU A 170 16.55 4.37 6.52
C GLU A 170 15.12 3.81 6.45
N ASP A 171 14.37 4.13 5.38
CA ASP A 171 13.03 3.59 5.12
C ASP A 171 13.05 2.06 5.06
N ILE A 172 14.02 1.49 4.34
CA ILE A 172 14.20 0.04 4.24
C ILE A 172 14.54 -0.58 5.60
N LYS A 173 15.44 0.03 6.36
CA LYS A 173 15.95 -0.52 7.60
C LYS A 173 14.87 -0.66 8.69
N TYR A 174 14.16 0.43 9.02
CA TYR A 174 13.14 0.34 10.08
C TYR A 174 11.95 -0.52 9.65
N LEU A 175 11.61 -0.54 8.34
CA LEU A 175 10.55 -1.41 7.85
C LEU A 175 10.96 -2.90 7.91
N ALA A 176 12.22 -3.24 7.68
CA ALA A 176 12.70 -4.62 7.83
C ALA A 176 12.60 -5.08 9.29
N GLU A 177 12.98 -4.24 10.26
CA GLU A 177 12.83 -4.50 11.69
C GLU A 177 11.35 -4.65 12.08
N TRP A 178 10.48 -3.79 11.55
CA TRP A 178 9.04 -3.87 11.76
C TRP A 178 8.46 -5.18 11.21
N ILE A 179 8.87 -5.60 10.02
CA ILE A 179 8.45 -6.86 9.37
C ILE A 179 8.86 -8.07 10.22
N ASN A 180 10.09 -8.10 10.73
CA ASN A 180 10.57 -9.16 11.62
C ASN A 180 9.67 -9.28 12.85
N THR A 181 9.40 -8.15 13.50
CA THR A 181 8.50 -8.10 14.67
C THR A 181 7.08 -8.56 14.30
N PHE A 182 6.55 -8.12 13.16
CA PHE A 182 5.22 -8.51 12.69
C PHE A 182 5.11 -10.02 12.45
N ILE A 183 6.09 -10.62 11.78
CA ILE A 183 6.17 -12.06 11.51
C ILE A 183 6.18 -12.84 12.84
N SER A 184 7.00 -12.39 13.81
CA SER A 184 7.12 -13.03 15.12
C SER A 184 5.82 -12.94 15.93
N ARG A 185 5.23 -11.75 16.03
CA ARG A 185 3.98 -11.51 16.76
C ARG A 185 2.77 -12.25 16.22
N ASN A 186 2.74 -12.46 14.89
CA ASN A 186 1.65 -13.14 14.21
C ASN A 186 1.93 -14.62 13.93
N ASN A 187 3.04 -15.19 14.46
CA ASN A 187 3.45 -16.58 14.27
C ASN A 187 3.51 -17.00 12.79
N ARG A 188 4.18 -16.18 11.95
CA ARG A 188 4.21 -16.38 10.48
C ARG A 188 5.60 -16.79 9.97
N TRP A 189 6.45 -17.37 10.83
CA TRP A 189 7.78 -17.82 10.42
C TRP A 189 7.74 -18.98 9.41
N GLU A 190 6.76 -19.88 9.51
CA GLU A 190 6.58 -21.01 8.58
C GLU A 190 5.92 -20.61 7.24
N SER A 191 5.35 -19.42 7.15
CA SER A 191 4.69 -18.95 5.92
C SER A 191 5.69 -18.72 4.79
N PRO A 192 5.40 -19.13 3.54
CA PRO A 192 6.03 -18.55 2.38
C PRO A 192 5.80 -17.02 2.37
N LYS A 193 6.87 -16.26 2.18
CA LYS A 193 6.86 -14.79 2.34
C LYS A 193 7.05 -14.08 1.02
N TYR A 194 6.18 -13.13 0.75
CA TYR A 194 6.22 -12.28 -0.44
C TYR A 194 6.10 -10.82 -0.02
N ILE A 195 6.72 -9.94 -0.79
CA ILE A 195 6.54 -8.50 -0.65
C ILE A 195 6.06 -7.92 -1.97
N ILE A 196 5.14 -6.96 -1.89
CA ILE A 196 4.58 -6.28 -3.07
C ILE A 196 4.67 -4.77 -2.89
N GLY A 197 5.12 -4.07 -3.93
CA GLY A 197 5.24 -2.61 -3.90
C GLY A 197 4.83 -1.97 -5.22
N GLU A 198 4.07 -0.88 -5.10
CA GLU A 198 3.63 -0.06 -6.24
C GLU A 198 4.45 1.22 -6.31
N SER A 199 4.84 1.64 -7.53
CA SER A 199 5.59 2.88 -7.79
C SER A 199 6.91 2.94 -7.02
N TYR A 200 7.16 3.93 -6.16
CA TYR A 200 8.31 3.95 -5.23
C TYR A 200 8.32 2.71 -4.30
N GLY A 201 7.17 2.11 -4.02
CA GLY A 201 7.10 0.83 -3.34
C GLY A 201 7.90 -0.27 -4.04
N GLY A 202 8.11 -0.20 -5.35
CA GLY A 202 9.04 -1.06 -6.09
C GLY A 202 10.48 -0.90 -5.61
N THR A 203 10.97 0.35 -5.48
CA THR A 203 12.30 0.65 -4.89
C THR A 203 12.39 0.12 -3.46
N ARG A 204 11.34 0.33 -2.65
CA ARG A 204 11.25 -0.15 -1.27
C ARG A 204 11.38 -1.67 -1.19
N VAL A 205 10.60 -2.43 -1.98
CA VAL A 205 10.62 -3.89 -1.90
C VAL A 205 11.91 -4.49 -2.46
N MET A 206 12.56 -3.86 -3.44
CA MET A 206 13.90 -4.25 -3.87
C MET A 206 14.93 -4.14 -2.74
N GLY A 207 14.97 -3.00 -2.04
CA GLY A 207 15.86 -2.80 -0.90
C GLY A 207 15.52 -3.70 0.29
N LEU A 208 14.21 -3.85 0.60
CA LEU A 208 13.75 -4.74 1.65
C LEU A 208 14.12 -6.20 1.38
N SER A 209 14.13 -6.66 0.13
CA SER A 209 14.51 -8.05 -0.18
C SER A 209 15.93 -8.35 0.24
N LEU A 210 16.85 -7.40 0.06
CA LEU A 210 18.24 -7.52 0.49
C LEU A 210 18.39 -7.37 2.01
N GLU A 211 17.75 -6.37 2.60
CA GLU A 211 17.84 -6.07 4.04
C GLU A 211 17.26 -7.21 4.90
N LEU A 212 16.09 -7.73 4.51
CA LEU A 212 15.44 -8.85 5.19
C LEU A 212 16.33 -10.10 5.17
N GLN A 213 16.94 -10.42 4.04
CA GLN A 213 17.80 -11.58 3.90
C GLN A 213 19.10 -11.44 4.69
N ASN A 214 19.79 -10.29 4.57
CA ASN A 214 21.13 -10.13 5.11
C ASN A 214 21.14 -9.80 6.61
N ASN A 215 20.16 -9.04 7.09
CA ASN A 215 20.18 -8.50 8.45
C ASN A 215 19.06 -9.05 9.33
N GLN A 216 17.97 -9.59 8.75
CA GLN A 216 16.84 -10.13 9.52
C GLN A 216 16.69 -11.65 9.39
N TRP A 217 17.51 -12.31 8.56
CA TRP A 217 17.45 -13.76 8.28
C TRP A 217 16.07 -14.22 7.76
N ILE A 218 15.36 -13.31 7.09
CA ILE A 218 14.05 -13.56 6.50
C ILE A 218 14.24 -13.72 5.00
N TYR A 219 14.06 -14.97 4.52
CA TYR A 219 14.15 -15.30 3.10
C TYR A 219 12.78 -15.18 2.45
N LEU A 220 12.72 -14.42 1.35
CA LEU A 220 11.50 -14.22 0.58
C LEU A 220 11.34 -15.30 -0.49
N ASN A 221 10.11 -15.72 -0.72
CA ASN A 221 9.73 -16.60 -1.82
C ASN A 221 9.47 -15.84 -3.12
N GLY A 222 9.23 -14.52 -3.03
CA GLY A 222 9.08 -13.68 -4.19
C GLY A 222 8.90 -12.19 -3.87
N VAL A 223 9.17 -11.38 -4.89
CA VAL A 223 8.96 -9.92 -4.89
C VAL A 223 8.06 -9.57 -6.06
N ILE A 224 7.03 -8.78 -5.81
CA ILE A 224 6.07 -8.33 -6.82
C ILE A 224 6.19 -6.82 -6.95
N MET A 225 6.53 -6.36 -8.15
CA MET A 225 6.64 -4.93 -8.45
C MET A 225 5.51 -4.50 -9.37
N VAL A 226 4.71 -3.54 -8.90
CA VAL A 226 3.58 -2.97 -9.65
C VAL A 226 3.98 -1.57 -10.11
N SER A 227 4.13 -1.39 -11.42
CA SER A 227 4.56 -0.12 -12.03
C SER A 227 5.70 0.55 -11.25
N PRO A 228 6.84 -0.12 -11.06
CA PRO A 228 7.91 0.35 -10.20
C PRO A 228 8.50 1.65 -10.74
N ALA A 229 8.79 2.59 -9.84
CA ALA A 229 9.57 3.75 -10.19
C ALA A 229 11.04 3.36 -10.36
N ASP A 230 11.53 3.41 -11.58
CA ASP A 230 12.95 3.23 -11.88
C ASP A 230 13.60 4.58 -12.21
N TYR A 231 14.36 5.10 -11.25
CA TYR A 231 15.02 6.39 -11.38
C TYR A 231 16.21 6.41 -12.35
N LYS A 232 16.71 5.24 -12.78
CA LYS A 232 17.86 5.15 -13.67
C LYS A 232 17.48 4.93 -15.13
N VAL A 233 16.52 4.06 -15.40
CA VAL A 233 16.12 3.69 -16.77
C VAL A 233 15.25 4.75 -17.43
N TYR A 234 14.28 5.34 -16.68
CA TYR A 234 13.32 6.28 -17.25
C TYR A 234 13.75 7.76 -17.24
N ARG A 235 14.89 8.09 -16.67
CA ARG A 235 15.42 9.45 -16.63
C ARG A 235 16.64 9.70 -17.51
N THR A 236 16.91 8.83 -18.46
CA THR A 236 17.79 9.20 -19.58
C THR A 236 17.03 10.23 -20.43
N GLY A 237 17.14 11.51 -20.06
CA GLY A 237 16.68 12.59 -20.91
C GLY A 237 17.42 12.58 -22.25
N GLY A 238 16.91 13.29 -23.24
CA GLY A 238 17.53 13.40 -24.53
C GLY A 238 17.00 12.40 -25.58
N PRO A 239 17.65 12.31 -26.74
CA PRO A 239 17.13 11.58 -27.90
C PRO A 239 16.83 10.09 -27.64
N VAL A 240 17.70 9.42 -26.88
CA VAL A 240 17.55 7.99 -26.58
C VAL A 240 16.29 7.71 -25.73
N GLY A 241 16.04 8.51 -24.70
CA GLY A 241 14.85 8.37 -23.88
C GLY A 241 13.56 8.65 -24.67
N SER A 242 13.60 9.64 -25.57
CA SER A 242 12.48 9.95 -26.46
C SER A 242 12.22 8.79 -27.44
N ALA A 243 13.26 8.21 -28.02
CA ALA A 243 13.19 7.08 -28.90
C ALA A 243 12.53 5.87 -28.20
N LEU A 244 13.07 5.45 -27.05
CA LEU A 244 12.54 4.31 -26.28
C LEU A 244 11.06 4.46 -25.84
N ASN A 245 10.57 5.71 -25.73
CA ASN A 245 9.17 5.98 -25.39
C ASN A 245 8.25 6.09 -26.64
N MET A 246 8.76 6.02 -27.85
CA MET A 246 7.97 6.16 -29.06
C MET A 246 6.80 5.17 -29.16
N PRO A 247 6.99 3.86 -28.93
CA PRO A 247 5.88 2.90 -28.98
C PRO A 247 4.80 3.23 -27.93
N TYR A 248 5.20 3.63 -26.73
CA TYR A 248 4.26 4.06 -25.68
C TYR A 248 3.46 5.29 -26.09
N PHE A 249 4.11 6.32 -26.62
CA PHE A 249 3.42 7.52 -27.11
C PHE A 249 2.53 7.23 -28.31
N THR A 250 2.95 6.33 -29.18
CA THR A 250 2.14 5.87 -30.32
C THR A 250 0.86 5.19 -29.83
N ALA A 251 0.95 4.27 -28.86
CA ALA A 251 -0.21 3.61 -28.28
C ALA A 251 -1.15 4.60 -27.58
N THR A 252 -0.60 5.55 -26.82
CA THR A 252 -1.37 6.60 -26.15
C THR A 252 -2.09 7.50 -27.16
N ALA A 253 -1.41 7.93 -28.21
CA ALA A 253 -2.00 8.76 -29.25
C ALA A 253 -3.08 8.01 -30.03
N TRP A 254 -2.88 6.72 -30.30
CA TRP A 254 -3.90 5.87 -30.92
C TRP A 254 -5.15 5.74 -30.06
N TYR A 255 -5.01 5.49 -28.77
CA TYR A 255 -6.14 5.41 -27.83
C TYR A 255 -6.94 6.70 -27.76
N HIS A 256 -6.26 7.84 -27.73
CA HIS A 256 -6.90 9.17 -27.70
C HIS A 256 -7.30 9.71 -29.07
N LYS A 257 -7.21 8.92 -30.15
CA LYS A 257 -7.54 9.30 -31.54
C LYS A 257 -6.77 10.54 -32.01
N MET A 258 -5.50 10.61 -31.68
CA MET A 258 -4.61 11.72 -32.01
C MET A 258 -3.58 11.39 -33.09
N LEU A 259 -3.61 10.19 -33.65
CA LEU A 259 -2.79 9.84 -34.80
C LEU A 259 -3.39 10.41 -36.10
N LYS A 260 -2.56 10.48 -37.15
CA LYS A 260 -3.07 10.76 -38.51
C LYS A 260 -3.99 9.61 -38.95
N ASN A 261 -5.00 9.93 -39.76
CA ASN A 261 -6.02 8.97 -40.21
C ASN A 261 -5.42 7.66 -40.77
N GLU A 262 -4.35 7.76 -41.56
CA GLU A 262 -3.66 6.61 -42.18
C GLU A 262 -3.14 5.58 -41.14
N LEU A 263 -2.84 6.02 -39.93
CA LEU A 263 -2.42 5.17 -38.79
C LEU A 263 -3.56 4.91 -37.83
N GLN A 264 -4.45 5.88 -37.66
CA GLN A 264 -5.53 5.80 -36.66
C GLN A 264 -6.53 4.69 -36.94
N ASP A 265 -6.80 4.41 -38.22
CA ASP A 265 -7.77 3.40 -38.66
C ASP A 265 -7.21 1.97 -38.68
N ARG A 266 -5.91 1.81 -38.38
CA ARG A 266 -5.23 0.51 -38.29
C ARG A 266 -5.27 -0.08 -36.91
N ASP A 267 -5.12 -1.40 -36.81
CA ASP A 267 -4.98 -2.07 -35.51
C ASP A 267 -3.70 -1.62 -34.78
N LEU A 268 -3.80 -1.40 -33.47
CA LEU A 268 -2.67 -0.98 -32.67
C LEU A 268 -1.50 -1.98 -32.74
N LEU A 269 -1.80 -3.30 -32.77
CA LEU A 269 -0.78 -4.35 -32.83
C LEU A 269 -0.03 -4.38 -34.17
N GLU A 270 -0.57 -3.75 -35.21
CA GLU A 270 0.13 -3.57 -36.49
C GLU A 270 1.03 -2.34 -36.48
N ILE A 271 0.65 -1.28 -35.76
CA ILE A 271 1.37 0.01 -35.74
C ILE A 271 2.56 -0.04 -34.79
N LEU A 272 2.42 -0.72 -33.65
CA LEU A 272 3.48 -0.75 -32.63
C LEU A 272 4.82 -1.28 -33.15
N PRO A 273 4.89 -2.39 -33.93
CA PRO A 273 6.15 -2.87 -34.52
C PRO A 273 6.80 -1.88 -35.49
N GLU A 274 6.00 -1.06 -36.18
CA GLU A 274 6.55 0.00 -37.04
C GLU A 274 7.17 1.12 -36.21
N SER A 275 6.51 1.49 -35.12
CA SER A 275 7.01 2.47 -34.14
C SER A 275 8.31 1.99 -33.48
N GLU A 276 8.41 0.71 -33.13
CA GLU A 276 9.64 0.11 -32.59
C GLU A 276 10.82 0.10 -33.59
N LYS A 277 10.53 -0.13 -34.87
CA LYS A 277 11.58 -0.09 -35.91
C LYS A 277 12.09 1.32 -36.20
N PHE A 278 11.28 2.33 -35.90
CA PHE A 278 11.67 3.72 -36.10
C PHE A 278 12.62 4.22 -34.99
N THR A 279 12.64 3.57 -33.84
CA THR A 279 13.49 3.91 -32.68
C THR A 279 14.83 3.21 -32.72
#